data_8afcbae603b19714aaa4e3aaa7daefc2
#
_entry.id   8afcbae603b19714aaa4e3aaa7daefc2
#
_cell.length_a   1.000
_cell.length_b   1.000
_cell.length_c   1.000
_cell.angle_alpha   90.00
_cell.angle_beta   90.00
_cell.angle_gamma   90.00
#
_symmetry.space_group_name_H-M   'P 1'
#
loop_
_entity.id
_entity.type
_entity.pdbx_description
1 polymer ?
#
loop_
_entity_poly.entity_id
_entity_poly.type
_entity_poly.pdbx_seq_one_letter_code
_entity_poly.pdbx_strand_id
1 'polypeptide(L)' 'MEDRDAAIADALESLHINQTALRAAIEEVSTWIKQRGSVNAHENTMSCLHALDANADAITSAIERLRT' A
#
# COMPACT_ATOMS: atom_id res chain seq x y z
N MET A 1 -13.93 -15.68 -16.11
CA MET A 1 -14.12 -14.50 -15.24
C MET A 1 -15.17 -13.58 -15.84
N GLU A 2 -16.14 -13.15 -15.06
CA GLU A 2 -17.17 -12.24 -15.52
C GLU A 2 -16.59 -10.85 -15.76
N ASP A 3 -17.19 -10.08 -16.68
CA ASP A 3 -16.74 -8.71 -16.98
C ASP A 3 -16.77 -7.81 -15.74
N ARG A 4 -17.81 -7.98 -14.89
CA ARG A 4 -17.92 -7.23 -13.65
C ARG A 4 -16.77 -7.55 -12.69
N ASP A 5 -16.44 -8.83 -12.53
CA ASP A 5 -15.32 -9.25 -11.67
C ASP A 5 -14.00 -8.74 -12.23
N ALA A 6 -13.84 -8.75 -13.55
CA ALA A 6 -12.65 -8.21 -14.19
C ALA A 6 -12.50 -6.70 -13.91
N ALA A 7 -13.61 -5.95 -14.01
CA ALA A 7 -13.59 -4.51 -13.76
C ALA A 7 -13.24 -4.22 -12.29
N ILE A 8 -13.78 -4.99 -11.36
CA ILE A 8 -13.46 -4.83 -9.93
C ILE A 8 -11.99 -5.14 -9.68
N ALA A 9 -11.49 -6.25 -10.25
CA ALA A 9 -10.09 -6.62 -10.10
C ALA A 9 -9.16 -5.55 -10.67
N ASP A 10 -9.49 -4.99 -11.83
CA ASP A 10 -8.69 -3.92 -12.43
C ASP A 10 -8.68 -2.65 -11.57
N ALA A 11 -9.82 -2.27 -11.01
CA ALA A 11 -9.92 -1.12 -10.13
C ALA A 11 -9.09 -1.33 -8.86
N LEU A 12 -9.18 -2.50 -8.25
CA LEU A 12 -8.40 -2.84 -7.06
C LEU A 12 -6.89 -2.83 -7.37
N GLU A 13 -6.51 -3.35 -8.53
CA GLU A 13 -5.12 -3.37 -8.96
C GLU A 13 -4.58 -1.94 -9.11
N SER A 14 -5.33 -1.06 -9.75
CA SER A 14 -4.94 0.36 -9.90
C SER A 14 -4.78 1.05 -8.55
N LEU A 15 -5.72 0.82 -7.63
CA LEU A 15 -5.64 1.37 -6.27
C LEU A 15 -4.44 0.80 -5.52
N HIS A 16 -4.17 -0.48 -5.68
CA HIS A 16 -3.02 -1.13 -5.05
C HIS A 16 -1.70 -0.55 -5.57
N ILE A 17 -1.58 -0.33 -6.86
CA ILE A 17 -0.39 0.29 -7.46
C ILE A 17 -0.20 1.70 -6.91
N ASN A 18 -1.28 2.48 -6.79
CA ASN A 18 -1.22 3.83 -6.24
C ASN A 18 -0.77 3.81 -4.77
N GLN A 19 -1.29 2.89 -3.97
CA GLN A 19 -0.89 2.77 -2.57
C GLN A 19 0.57 2.37 -2.43
N THR A 20 1.06 1.50 -3.29
CA THR A 20 2.47 1.10 -3.30
C THR A 20 3.38 2.29 -3.58
N ALA A 21 3.01 3.13 -4.55
CA ALA A 21 3.77 4.33 -4.88
C ALA A 21 3.75 5.34 -3.72
N LEU A 22 2.58 5.55 -3.10
CA LEU A 22 2.45 6.44 -1.96
C LEU A 22 3.26 5.94 -0.76
N ARG A 23 3.22 4.64 -0.50
CA ARG A 23 4.01 4.04 0.58
C ARG A 23 5.49 4.32 0.38
N ALA A 24 6.01 4.12 -0.82
CA ALA A 24 7.41 4.36 -1.12
C ALA A 24 7.79 5.83 -0.92
N ALA A 25 6.95 6.75 -1.35
CA ALA A 25 7.18 8.19 -1.20
C ALA A 25 7.16 8.60 0.28
N ILE A 26 6.21 8.08 1.04
CA ILE A 26 6.09 8.38 2.48
C ILE A 26 7.31 7.83 3.22
N GLU A 27 7.76 6.62 2.89
CA GLU A 27 8.94 6.03 3.53
C GLU A 27 10.19 6.88 3.26
N GLU A 28 10.37 7.36 2.04
CA GLU A 28 11.50 8.21 1.69
C GLU A 28 11.49 9.51 2.49
N VAL A 29 10.33 10.19 2.55
CA VAL A 29 10.18 11.43 3.33
C VAL A 29 10.39 11.16 4.82
N SER A 30 9.87 10.06 5.32
CA SER A 30 10.00 9.69 6.74
C SER A 30 11.46 9.43 7.11
N THR A 31 12.22 8.79 6.23
CA THR A 31 13.65 8.56 6.43
C THR A 31 14.40 9.89 6.50
N TRP A 32 14.05 10.83 5.63
CA TRP A 32 14.63 12.16 5.64
C TRP A 32 14.34 12.90 6.95
N ILE A 33 13.10 12.80 7.45
CA ILE A 33 12.67 13.39 8.73
C ILE A 33 13.47 12.79 9.88
N LYS A 34 13.69 11.47 9.88
CA LYS A 34 14.52 10.79 10.87
C LYS A 34 15.93 11.35 10.88
N GLN A 35 16.52 11.56 9.71
CA GLN A 35 17.86 12.10 9.58
C GLN A 35 17.96 13.53 10.11
N ARG A 36 16.84 14.24 10.16
CA ARG A 36 16.74 15.61 10.73
C ARG A 36 16.42 15.59 12.22
N GLY A 37 16.39 14.44 12.86
CA GLY A 37 16.24 14.30 14.31
C GLY A 37 14.85 13.94 14.80
N SER A 38 13.84 13.81 13.94
CA SER A 38 12.49 13.49 14.35
C SER A 38 12.25 11.97 14.32
N VAL A 39 12.93 11.25 15.21
CA VAL A 39 12.89 9.78 15.28
C VAL A 39 11.48 9.27 15.60
N ASN A 40 10.78 9.93 16.52
CA ASN A 40 9.43 9.52 16.91
C ASN A 40 8.45 9.61 15.72
N ALA A 41 8.54 10.68 14.94
CA ALA A 41 7.69 10.84 13.76
C ALA A 41 7.97 9.72 12.75
N HIS A 42 9.23 9.38 12.55
CA HIS A 42 9.63 8.29 11.68
C HIS A 42 9.05 6.94 12.16
N GLU A 43 9.20 6.63 13.44
CA GLU A 43 8.70 5.37 14.01
C GLU A 43 7.18 5.26 13.88
N ASN A 44 6.46 6.35 14.15
CA ASN A 44 5.01 6.39 14.01
C ASN A 44 4.60 6.15 12.55
N THR A 45 5.31 6.78 11.61
CA THR A 45 5.06 6.61 10.18
C THR A 45 5.31 5.17 9.76
N MET A 46 6.41 4.56 10.20
CA MET A 46 6.73 3.17 9.85
C MET A 46 5.66 2.20 10.38
N SER A 47 5.10 2.46 11.56
CA SER A 47 3.99 1.67 12.09
C SER A 47 2.77 1.72 11.16
N CYS A 48 2.44 2.91 10.66
CA CYS A 48 1.35 3.07 9.70
C CYS A 48 1.65 2.34 8.38
N LEU A 49 2.90 2.40 7.92
CA LEU A 49 3.30 1.72 6.69
C LEU A 49 3.21 0.19 6.83
N HIS A 50 3.50 -0.36 8.01
CA HIS A 50 3.32 -1.79 8.26
C HIS A 50 1.84 -2.20 8.16
N ALA A 51 0.92 -1.35 8.62
CA ALA A 51 -0.51 -1.60 8.45
C ALA A 51 -0.91 -1.60 6.97
N LEU A 52 -0.32 -0.71 6.18
CA LEU A 52 -0.53 -0.70 4.73
C LEU A 52 -0.01 -1.98 4.07
N ASP A 53 1.09 -2.54 4.55
CA ASP A 53 1.63 -3.79 4.03
C ASP A 53 0.65 -4.96 4.24
N ALA A 54 0.04 -5.04 5.42
CA ALA A 54 -0.97 -6.05 5.69
C ALA A 54 -2.19 -5.88 4.78
N ASN A 55 -2.63 -4.64 4.56
CA ASN A 55 -3.72 -4.35 3.63
C ASN A 55 -3.36 -4.71 2.19
N ALA A 56 -2.11 -4.46 1.79
CA ALA A 56 -1.63 -4.81 0.45
C ALA A 56 -1.75 -6.32 0.20
N ASP A 57 -1.38 -7.13 1.18
CA ASP A 57 -1.51 -8.58 1.08
C ASP A 57 -2.97 -9.01 0.93
N ALA A 58 -3.88 -8.39 1.70
CA ALA A 58 -5.31 -8.67 1.61
C ALA A 58 -5.87 -8.28 0.23
N ILE A 59 -5.46 -7.14 -0.29
CA ILE A 59 -5.90 -6.66 -1.62
C ILE A 59 -5.40 -7.61 -2.70
N THR A 60 -4.14 -7.99 -2.67
CA THR A 60 -3.55 -8.92 -3.63
C THR A 60 -4.29 -10.25 -3.63
N SER A 61 -4.59 -10.77 -2.44
CA SER A 61 -5.35 -12.01 -2.29
C SER A 61 -6.76 -11.89 -2.87
N ALA A 62 -7.42 -10.75 -2.64
CA ALA A 62 -8.76 -10.50 -3.19
C ALA A 62 -8.74 -10.43 -4.73
N ILE A 63 -7.73 -9.79 -5.30
CA ILE A 63 -7.56 -9.70 -6.75
C ILE A 63 -7.40 -11.10 -7.33
N GLU A 64 -6.57 -11.94 -6.73
CA GLU A 64 -6.36 -13.31 -7.17
C GLU A 64 -7.67 -14.11 -7.18
N ARG A 65 -8.49 -13.99 -6.11
CA ARG A 65 -9.78 -14.67 -6.04
C ARG A 65 -10.75 -14.19 -7.11
N LEU A 66 -10.71 -12.91 -7.45
CA LEU A 66 -11.56 -12.34 -8.49
C LEU A 66 -11.16 -12.81 -9.90
N ARG A 67 -9.88 -13.09 -10.09
CA ARG A 67 -9.34 -13.47 -11.41
C ARG A 67 -9.35 -14.97 -11.66
N THR A 68 -9.69 -15.77 -10.68
CA THR A 68 -9.89 -17.22 -10.86
C THR A 68 -11.36 -17.55 -11.15
#